data_53c66e811ca81e9d3d56d64ef063ee91
#
_entry.id   53c66e811ca81e9d3d56d64ef063ee91
#
_cell.length_a   1.000
_cell.length_b   1.000
_cell.length_c   1.000
_cell.angle_alpha   90.00
_cell.angle_beta   90.00
_cell.angle_gamma   90.00
#
_symmetry.space_group_name_H-M   'P 1'
#
loop_
_entity.id
_entity.type
_entity.pdbx_description
1 polymer ?
#
loop_
_entity_poly.entity_id
_entity_poly.type
_entity_poly.pdbx_seq_one_letter_code
_entity_poly.pdbx_strand_id
1 'polypeptide(L)'
;MAKKQEYGNESIKSLKGADRVRKRPAVIFGSDGLEGCEHSVFEIMSNSIDEAREGYGNKICVTRFLDGSVEVQDFGRGIPVDYNKNEDKYNWELLFCEMYAGGKYDNGGDNYEFSLGLNGLGLCATQYASEYMDAEIHTDGYKYTLHFEKGENIGGLKKEKYDKKDTGTRIKWKPDLDVFTDINIPIEYFQETIKRQAIVNDGVKFILKNQTSASKFETFEYCYNDGIMDYVKEIAGDTAFTTPQYWECERKGKDREDLPEYKLKIKSAICFSLKNQLKEYYHNSSFLEHGGAPEKAFRSCLLYTSPSPRDYAAS
;
A
#
# COMPACT_ATOMS: atom_id res chain seq x y z
N MET A 1 -5.03 -29.87 -38.79
CA MET A 1 -6.26 -29.05 -38.74
C MET A 1 -6.68 -28.95 -37.29
N ALA A 2 -6.60 -27.78 -36.68
CA ALA A 2 -7.07 -27.56 -35.30
C ALA A 2 -8.61 -27.68 -35.29
N LYS A 3 -9.14 -28.55 -34.43
CA LYS A 3 -10.59 -28.64 -34.20
C LYS A 3 -11.10 -27.29 -33.76
N LYS A 4 -11.97 -26.64 -34.52
CA LYS A 4 -12.73 -25.47 -34.08
C LYS A 4 -13.53 -25.88 -32.84
N GLN A 5 -13.20 -25.34 -31.70
CA GLN A 5 -13.94 -25.54 -30.46
C GLN A 5 -15.30 -24.84 -30.64
N GLU A 6 -16.39 -25.60 -30.67
CA GLU A 6 -17.75 -25.05 -30.79
C GLU A 6 -18.05 -24.24 -29.52
N TYR A 7 -18.43 -22.97 -29.69
CA TYR A 7 -18.86 -22.09 -28.61
C TYR A 7 -20.32 -22.44 -28.25
N GLY A 8 -20.46 -23.35 -27.29
CA GLY A 8 -21.76 -23.81 -26.79
C GLY A 8 -21.90 -23.57 -25.28
N ASN A 9 -23.05 -23.91 -24.71
CA ASN A 9 -23.37 -23.71 -23.29
C ASN A 9 -22.31 -24.31 -22.33
N GLU A 10 -21.69 -25.42 -22.68
CA GLU A 10 -20.68 -26.13 -21.91
C GLU A 10 -19.26 -25.48 -22.00
N SER A 11 -19.07 -24.53 -22.93
CA SER A 11 -17.81 -23.82 -23.10
C SER A 11 -17.60 -22.72 -22.04
N ILE A 12 -18.67 -22.32 -21.37
CA ILE A 12 -18.63 -21.27 -20.33
C ILE A 12 -18.16 -21.89 -19.00
N LYS A 13 -17.02 -21.39 -18.49
CA LYS A 13 -16.42 -21.85 -17.22
C LYS A 13 -16.17 -20.66 -16.31
N SER A 14 -16.50 -20.79 -15.03
CA SER A 14 -16.10 -19.81 -14.02
C SER A 14 -14.72 -20.13 -13.48
N LEU A 15 -13.85 -19.12 -13.34
CA LEU A 15 -12.59 -19.25 -12.62
C LEU A 15 -12.86 -19.30 -11.11
N LYS A 16 -12.13 -20.16 -10.38
CA LYS A 16 -12.27 -20.34 -8.92
C LYS A 16 -10.91 -20.24 -8.28
N GLY A 17 -10.89 -19.85 -6.97
CA GLY A 17 -9.68 -19.76 -6.18
C GLY A 17 -8.58 -18.96 -6.88
N ALA A 18 -7.36 -19.46 -6.83
CA ALA A 18 -6.17 -18.82 -7.40
C ALA A 18 -6.26 -18.59 -8.91
N ASP A 19 -6.99 -19.41 -9.67
CA ASP A 19 -7.18 -19.25 -11.11
C ASP A 19 -7.77 -17.89 -11.50
N ARG A 20 -8.54 -17.24 -10.61
CA ARG A 20 -9.10 -15.90 -10.84
C ARG A 20 -8.01 -14.84 -11.05
N VAL A 21 -6.92 -14.96 -10.30
CA VAL A 21 -5.78 -14.08 -10.37
C VAL A 21 -4.75 -14.59 -11.37
N ARG A 22 -4.35 -15.84 -11.25
CA ARG A 22 -3.27 -16.44 -12.05
C ARG A 22 -3.53 -16.37 -13.57
N LYS A 23 -4.78 -16.52 -14.01
CA LYS A 23 -5.15 -16.43 -15.43
C LYS A 23 -5.50 -15.02 -15.91
N ARG A 24 -5.69 -14.07 -15.00
CA ARG A 24 -6.09 -12.68 -15.31
C ARG A 24 -5.47 -11.68 -14.35
N PRO A 25 -4.13 -11.66 -14.17
CA PRO A 25 -3.47 -10.79 -13.20
C PRO A 25 -3.72 -9.30 -13.50
N ALA A 26 -3.78 -8.90 -14.76
CA ALA A 26 -4.03 -7.52 -15.16
C ALA A 26 -5.38 -6.96 -14.67
N VAL A 27 -6.38 -7.81 -14.41
CA VAL A 27 -7.68 -7.36 -13.86
C VAL A 27 -7.53 -6.89 -12.41
N ILE A 28 -6.62 -7.48 -11.67
CA ILE A 28 -6.41 -7.19 -10.25
C ILE A 28 -5.28 -6.17 -10.07
N PHE A 29 -4.13 -6.40 -10.75
CA PHE A 29 -2.92 -5.60 -10.57
C PHE A 29 -2.74 -4.51 -11.65
N GLY A 30 -3.69 -4.38 -12.58
CA GLY A 30 -3.62 -3.41 -13.67
C GLY A 30 -2.71 -3.84 -14.84
N SER A 31 -1.78 -4.75 -14.62
CA SER A 31 -0.83 -5.27 -15.61
C SER A 31 -0.46 -6.72 -15.28
N ASP A 32 -0.03 -7.49 -16.27
CA ASP A 32 0.63 -8.80 -16.13
C ASP A 32 2.16 -8.69 -16.30
N GLY A 33 2.67 -7.48 -16.45
CA GLY A 33 4.09 -7.17 -16.51
C GLY A 33 4.68 -6.74 -15.16
N LEU A 34 5.84 -6.08 -15.24
CA LEU A 34 6.58 -5.56 -14.09
C LEU A 34 5.72 -4.65 -13.21
N GLU A 35 4.93 -3.76 -13.78
CA GLU A 35 4.04 -2.83 -13.06
C GLU A 35 3.01 -3.57 -12.19
N GLY A 36 2.46 -4.69 -12.68
CA GLY A 36 1.56 -5.53 -11.89
C GLY A 36 2.27 -6.21 -10.74
N CYS A 37 3.53 -6.63 -10.96
CA CYS A 37 4.37 -7.18 -9.92
C CYS A 37 4.71 -6.14 -8.84
N GLU A 38 5.04 -4.91 -9.24
CA GLU A 38 5.26 -3.76 -8.37
C GLU A 38 4.02 -3.43 -7.52
N HIS A 39 2.83 -3.48 -8.14
CA HIS A 39 1.57 -3.29 -7.43
C HIS A 39 1.39 -4.31 -6.30
N SER A 40 1.77 -5.57 -6.50
CA SER A 40 1.69 -6.60 -5.45
C SER A 40 2.50 -6.24 -4.20
N VAL A 41 3.65 -5.55 -4.36
CA VAL A 41 4.46 -5.04 -3.24
C VAL A 41 3.69 -3.96 -2.47
N PHE A 42 3.07 -3.04 -3.19
CA PHE A 42 2.29 -1.97 -2.57
C PHE A 42 1.09 -2.52 -1.81
N GLU A 43 0.41 -3.54 -2.31
CA GLU A 43 -0.73 -4.18 -1.66
C GLU A 43 -0.36 -4.80 -0.29
N ILE A 44 0.77 -5.46 -0.19
CA ILE A 44 1.24 -6.01 1.10
C ILE A 44 1.69 -4.88 2.03
N MET A 45 2.45 -3.89 1.51
CA MET A 45 2.96 -2.79 2.31
C MET A 45 1.82 -1.89 2.83
N SER A 46 0.75 -1.70 2.08
CA SER A 46 -0.40 -0.89 2.46
C SER A 46 -1.10 -1.40 3.72
N ASN A 47 -1.14 -2.71 3.94
CA ASN A 47 -1.69 -3.29 5.17
C ASN A 47 -0.87 -2.90 6.40
N SER A 48 0.46 -2.93 6.29
CA SER A 48 1.38 -2.51 7.35
C SER A 48 1.30 -0.99 7.61
N ILE A 49 1.09 -0.19 6.56
CA ILE A 49 0.88 1.26 6.68
C ILE A 49 -0.43 1.56 7.40
N ASP A 50 -1.52 0.89 7.05
CA ASP A 50 -2.81 1.07 7.69
C ASP A 50 -2.73 0.75 9.19
N GLU A 51 -2.02 -0.32 9.58
CA GLU A 51 -1.80 -0.69 10.96
C GLU A 51 -1.02 0.40 11.72
N ALA A 52 0.02 0.96 11.12
CA ALA A 52 0.79 2.06 11.71
C ALA A 52 -0.05 3.34 11.83
N ARG A 53 -0.92 3.64 10.87
CA ARG A 53 -1.83 4.81 10.90
C ARG A 53 -2.90 4.71 11.97
N GLU A 54 -3.31 3.50 12.33
CA GLU A 54 -4.18 3.24 13.49
C GLU A 54 -3.43 3.37 14.82
N GLY A 55 -2.13 3.65 14.81
CA GLY A 55 -1.30 3.82 16.00
C GLY A 55 -0.66 2.54 16.52
N TYR A 56 -0.74 1.45 15.76
CA TYR A 56 -0.14 0.17 16.13
C TYR A 56 1.18 -0.06 15.39
N GLY A 57 2.28 0.19 16.09
CA GLY A 57 3.62 0.19 15.52
C GLY A 57 3.93 1.49 14.76
N ASN A 58 5.20 1.76 14.60
CA ASN A 58 5.70 2.94 13.86
C ASN A 58 6.91 2.61 12.99
N LYS A 59 7.12 1.32 12.72
CA LYS A 59 8.24 0.84 11.93
C LYS A 59 7.77 -0.22 10.94
N ILE A 60 8.18 -0.08 9.68
CA ILE A 60 7.92 -1.04 8.60
C ILE A 60 9.26 -1.36 7.95
N CYS A 61 9.57 -2.64 7.84
CA CYS A 61 10.77 -3.13 7.16
C CYS A 61 10.37 -3.80 5.85
N VAL A 62 11.01 -3.39 4.76
CA VAL A 62 10.85 -4.02 3.45
C VAL A 62 12.20 -4.58 3.03
N THR A 63 12.24 -5.85 2.62
CA THR A 63 13.47 -6.49 2.17
C THR A 63 13.29 -6.99 0.75
N ARG A 64 14.17 -6.57 -0.15
CA ARG A 64 14.29 -7.07 -1.51
C ARG A 64 15.44 -8.08 -1.56
N PHE A 65 15.14 -9.31 -2.00
CA PHE A 65 16.14 -10.39 -2.12
C PHE A 65 16.61 -10.54 -3.57
N LEU A 66 17.80 -11.15 -3.73
CA LEU A 66 18.41 -11.40 -5.05
C LEU A 66 17.63 -12.40 -5.90
N ASP A 67 16.87 -13.29 -5.27
CA ASP A 67 16.06 -14.31 -5.95
C ASP A 67 14.71 -13.76 -6.46
N GLY A 68 14.49 -12.44 -6.33
CA GLY A 68 13.26 -11.76 -6.69
C GLY A 68 12.16 -11.85 -5.62
N SER A 69 12.41 -12.55 -4.49
CA SER A 69 11.45 -12.51 -3.37
C SER A 69 11.49 -11.16 -2.65
N VAL A 70 10.37 -10.83 -2.02
CA VAL A 70 10.18 -9.61 -1.23
C VAL A 70 9.65 -10.00 0.15
N GLU A 71 10.03 -9.26 1.17
CA GLU A 71 9.51 -9.40 2.52
C GLU A 71 9.07 -8.04 3.05
N VAL A 72 7.88 -8.00 3.65
CA VAL A 72 7.37 -6.84 4.41
C VAL A 72 7.11 -7.29 5.84
N GLN A 73 7.61 -6.54 6.80
CA GLN A 73 7.43 -6.76 8.22
C GLN A 73 6.98 -5.48 8.91
N ASP A 74 5.88 -5.56 9.64
CA ASP A 74 5.44 -4.54 10.59
C ASP A 74 5.59 -5.01 12.04
N PHE A 75 5.29 -4.10 12.96
CA PHE A 75 5.34 -4.32 14.41
C PHE A 75 4.01 -3.85 15.04
N GLY A 76 2.91 -4.11 14.33
CA GLY A 76 1.56 -3.82 14.75
C GLY A 76 0.95 -4.90 15.65
N ARG A 77 -0.37 -5.05 15.62
CA ARG A 77 -1.10 -6.05 16.43
C ARG A 77 -0.92 -7.49 15.95
N GLY A 78 -0.54 -7.67 14.70
CA GLY A 78 -0.59 -8.95 14.00
C GLY A 78 -1.96 -9.21 13.36
N ILE A 79 -1.96 -9.88 12.20
CA ILE A 79 -3.17 -10.27 11.49
C ILE A 79 -3.99 -11.23 12.36
N PRO A 80 -5.32 -11.02 12.54
CA PRO A 80 -6.16 -11.97 13.25
C PRO A 80 -6.24 -13.30 12.49
N VAL A 81 -6.03 -14.42 13.18
CA VAL A 81 -5.97 -15.76 12.56
C VAL A 81 -7.02 -16.71 13.08
N ASP A 82 -7.66 -16.37 14.21
CA ASP A 82 -8.60 -17.25 14.90
C ASP A 82 -9.92 -17.45 14.14
N TYR A 83 -10.72 -18.38 14.65
CA TYR A 83 -12.01 -18.75 14.08
C TYR A 83 -13.05 -17.62 14.18
N ASN A 84 -13.63 -17.28 13.04
CA ASN A 84 -14.71 -16.30 12.90
C ASN A 84 -16.07 -17.01 12.91
N LYS A 85 -16.82 -16.83 13.97
CA LYS A 85 -18.14 -17.47 14.14
C LYS A 85 -19.19 -16.98 13.14
N ASN A 86 -19.04 -15.74 12.66
CA ASN A 86 -20.00 -15.15 11.73
C ASN A 86 -19.85 -15.71 10.31
N GLU A 87 -18.60 -16.01 9.94
CA GLU A 87 -18.25 -16.51 8.61
C GLU A 87 -18.08 -18.04 8.56
N ASP A 88 -18.14 -18.72 9.74
CA ASP A 88 -17.92 -20.16 9.89
C ASP A 88 -16.58 -20.64 9.30
N LYS A 89 -15.53 -19.81 9.42
CA LYS A 89 -14.17 -20.00 8.89
C LYS A 89 -13.12 -19.38 9.80
N TYR A 90 -11.89 -19.79 9.63
CA TYR A 90 -10.77 -19.07 10.25
C TYR A 90 -10.48 -17.77 9.52
N ASN A 91 -10.14 -16.71 10.27
CA ASN A 91 -9.78 -15.42 9.68
C ASN A 91 -8.60 -15.52 8.70
N TRP A 92 -7.63 -16.40 8.96
CA TRP A 92 -6.53 -16.61 8.02
C TRP A 92 -7.02 -17.18 6.66
N GLU A 93 -8.03 -18.06 6.66
CA GLU A 93 -8.62 -18.57 5.40
C GLU A 93 -9.31 -17.44 4.63
N LEU A 94 -10.07 -16.60 5.35
CA LEU A 94 -10.71 -15.44 4.74
C LEU A 94 -9.69 -14.49 4.13
N LEU A 95 -8.67 -14.08 4.89
CA LEU A 95 -7.73 -13.04 4.46
C LEU A 95 -6.74 -13.50 3.39
N PHE A 96 -6.31 -14.77 3.42
CA PHE A 96 -5.31 -15.29 2.48
C PHE A 96 -5.92 -16.06 1.30
N CYS A 97 -7.12 -16.64 1.44
CA CYS A 97 -7.69 -17.56 0.46
C CYS A 97 -9.01 -17.08 -0.15
N GLU A 98 -9.60 -15.98 0.34
CA GLU A 98 -10.83 -15.44 -0.22
C GLU A 98 -10.67 -13.99 -0.68
N MET A 99 -11.06 -13.75 -1.91
CA MET A 99 -11.12 -12.40 -2.46
C MET A 99 -12.34 -11.67 -1.89
N TYR A 100 -12.22 -10.39 -1.65
CA TYR A 100 -13.25 -9.54 -1.04
C TYR A 100 -13.55 -9.91 0.41
N ALA A 101 -12.59 -10.46 1.13
CA ALA A 101 -12.66 -10.64 2.58
C ALA A 101 -11.77 -9.61 3.30
N GLY A 102 -12.34 -8.94 4.29
CA GLY A 102 -11.61 -7.93 5.07
C GLY A 102 -12.47 -7.33 6.17
N GLY A 103 -11.83 -6.83 7.22
CA GLY A 103 -12.50 -6.19 8.35
C GLY A 103 -12.82 -4.71 8.18
N LYS A 104 -12.58 -4.13 6.98
CA LYS A 104 -12.67 -2.68 6.74
C LYS A 104 -13.89 -2.26 5.89
N TYR A 105 -14.88 -3.16 5.72
CA TYR A 105 -16.07 -2.88 4.91
C TYR A 105 -17.14 -2.08 5.61
N ASP A 106 -17.23 -2.16 6.94
CA ASP A 106 -18.23 -1.42 7.71
C ASP A 106 -17.74 0.00 7.99
N ASN A 107 -18.22 0.95 7.19
CA ASN A 107 -17.93 2.39 7.26
C ASN A 107 -18.48 3.06 8.55
N GLY A 108 -18.80 2.31 9.58
CA GLY A 108 -19.35 2.83 10.84
C GLY A 108 -18.33 3.35 11.85
N GLY A 109 -17.03 3.25 11.55
CA GLY A 109 -15.95 3.69 12.44
C GLY A 109 -15.09 4.81 11.80
N ASP A 110 -14.82 5.87 12.55
CA ASP A 110 -14.01 7.03 12.13
C ASP A 110 -12.59 6.67 11.60
N ASN A 111 -12.12 5.45 11.84
CA ASN A 111 -10.74 5.03 11.56
C ASN A 111 -10.54 4.42 10.16
N TYR A 112 -11.60 3.97 9.49
CA TYR A 112 -11.48 3.28 8.20
C TYR A 112 -11.65 4.19 6.97
N GLU A 113 -12.08 5.43 7.16
CA GLU A 113 -12.28 6.41 6.07
C GLU A 113 -10.99 6.70 5.27
N PHE A 114 -9.83 6.51 5.89
CA PHE A 114 -8.51 6.81 5.33
C PHE A 114 -7.66 5.56 5.04
N SER A 115 -8.23 4.35 5.13
CA SER A 115 -7.50 3.10 4.88
C SER A 115 -7.09 2.98 3.41
N LEU A 116 -5.91 2.37 3.16
CA LEU A 116 -5.43 2.04 1.82
C LEU A 116 -6.01 0.72 1.32
N GLY A 117 -6.13 -0.27 2.18
CA GLY A 117 -6.61 -1.62 1.86
C GLY A 117 -8.13 -1.78 1.98
N LEU A 118 -8.92 -1.03 1.20
CA LEU A 118 -10.38 -1.04 1.27
C LEU A 118 -11.06 -2.23 0.58
N ASN A 119 -10.40 -2.86 -0.39
CA ASN A 119 -11.05 -3.82 -1.28
C ASN A 119 -11.02 -5.27 -0.77
N GLY A 120 -10.23 -5.58 0.28
CA GLY A 120 -10.05 -6.96 0.77
C GLY A 120 -9.51 -7.92 -0.29
N LEU A 121 -8.67 -7.41 -1.19
CA LEU A 121 -8.12 -8.16 -2.32
C LEU A 121 -6.61 -8.37 -2.22
N GLY A 122 -5.87 -7.36 -1.76
CA GLY A 122 -4.44 -7.26 -1.94
C GLY A 122 -3.63 -8.45 -1.42
N LEU A 123 -3.89 -8.88 -0.18
CA LEU A 123 -3.17 -9.99 0.44
C LEU A 123 -3.48 -11.31 -0.27
N CYS A 124 -4.76 -11.63 -0.46
CA CYS A 124 -5.19 -12.85 -1.15
C CYS A 124 -4.72 -12.88 -2.61
N ALA A 125 -4.84 -11.78 -3.34
CA ALA A 125 -4.42 -11.71 -4.72
C ALA A 125 -2.89 -11.87 -4.86
N THR A 126 -2.11 -11.21 -4.00
CA THR A 126 -0.64 -11.36 -4.00
C THR A 126 -0.23 -12.80 -3.67
N GLN A 127 -0.90 -13.43 -2.69
CA GLN A 127 -0.69 -14.84 -2.37
C GLN A 127 -0.96 -15.74 -3.58
N TYR A 128 -2.07 -15.53 -4.29
CA TYR A 128 -2.43 -16.29 -5.49
C TYR A 128 -1.46 -16.07 -6.66
N ALA A 129 -0.87 -14.88 -6.77
CA ALA A 129 0.07 -14.53 -7.83
C ALA A 129 1.52 -14.91 -7.52
N SER A 130 1.77 -15.58 -6.40
CA SER A 130 3.11 -15.94 -5.93
C SER A 130 3.48 -17.38 -6.25
N GLU A 131 4.77 -17.63 -6.47
CA GLU A 131 5.39 -18.95 -6.50
C GLU A 131 5.26 -19.60 -5.11
N TYR A 132 5.59 -18.80 -4.07
CA TYR A 132 5.33 -19.13 -2.68
C TYR A 132 5.04 -17.87 -1.86
N MET A 133 4.36 -18.05 -0.72
CA MET A 133 4.21 -17.03 0.30
C MET A 133 4.32 -17.67 1.68
N ASP A 134 5.14 -17.04 2.53
CA ASP A 134 5.28 -17.36 3.95
C ASP A 134 4.70 -16.21 4.78
N ALA A 135 3.84 -16.51 5.71
CA ALA A 135 3.34 -15.56 6.70
C ALA A 135 3.77 -15.98 8.10
N GLU A 136 4.33 -15.05 8.84
CA GLU A 136 4.65 -15.21 10.27
C GLU A 136 3.95 -14.09 11.03
N ILE A 137 3.14 -14.45 12.01
CA ILE A 137 2.28 -13.53 12.74
C ILE A 137 2.54 -13.73 14.23
N HIS A 138 2.87 -12.64 14.92
CA HIS A 138 3.05 -12.62 16.36
C HIS A 138 1.90 -11.87 17.01
N THR A 139 1.09 -12.58 17.76
CA THR A 139 -0.04 -12.01 18.50
C THR A 139 -0.40 -12.89 19.69
N ASP A 140 -0.92 -12.30 20.77
CA ASP A 140 -1.44 -12.98 21.97
C ASP A 140 -0.47 -14.00 22.62
N GLY A 141 0.83 -13.77 22.54
CA GLY A 141 1.86 -14.65 23.09
C GLY A 141 2.10 -15.92 22.26
N TYR A 142 1.66 -15.93 21.02
CA TYR A 142 1.90 -17.00 20.07
C TYR A 142 2.54 -16.49 18.78
N LYS A 143 3.29 -17.38 18.15
CA LYS A 143 3.74 -17.26 16.77
C LYS A 143 2.90 -18.20 15.91
N TYR A 144 2.29 -17.64 14.89
CA TYR A 144 1.55 -18.37 13.88
C TYR A 144 2.33 -18.33 12.57
N THR A 145 2.36 -19.46 11.87
CA THR A 145 3.00 -19.55 10.56
C THR A 145 2.10 -20.23 9.54
N LEU A 146 2.09 -19.69 8.33
CA LEU A 146 1.41 -20.22 7.16
C LEU A 146 2.39 -20.31 6.01
N HIS A 147 2.25 -21.33 5.19
CA HIS A 147 3.00 -21.49 3.94
C HIS A 147 2.04 -21.76 2.79
N PHE A 148 2.26 -21.08 1.67
CA PHE A 148 1.46 -21.23 0.46
C PHE A 148 2.39 -21.46 -0.73
N GLU A 149 1.97 -22.32 -1.66
CA GLU A 149 2.62 -22.55 -2.94
C GLU A 149 1.57 -22.40 -4.06
N LYS A 150 1.83 -21.50 -5.01
CA LYS A 150 0.96 -21.25 -6.20
C LYS A 150 -0.53 -21.10 -5.88
N GLY A 151 -0.85 -20.50 -4.75
CA GLY A 151 -2.24 -20.25 -4.33
C GLY A 151 -2.83 -21.28 -3.38
N GLU A 152 -2.14 -22.38 -3.11
CA GLU A 152 -2.60 -23.44 -2.23
C GLU A 152 -1.90 -23.38 -0.87
N ASN A 153 -2.67 -23.54 0.21
CA ASN A 153 -2.09 -23.63 1.56
C ASN A 153 -1.44 -25.00 1.78
N ILE A 154 -0.19 -25.01 2.23
CA ILE A 154 0.57 -26.22 2.50
C ILE A 154 0.76 -26.39 4.01
N GLY A 155 0.13 -27.40 4.57
CA GLY A 155 0.34 -27.82 5.97
C GLY A 155 -0.49 -27.06 7.02
N GLY A 156 -1.43 -26.20 6.61
CA GLY A 156 -2.33 -25.48 7.52
C GLY A 156 -1.66 -24.43 8.40
N LEU A 157 -2.41 -23.85 9.30
CA LEU A 157 -1.91 -22.89 10.30
C LEU A 157 -1.14 -23.65 11.39
N LYS A 158 0.13 -23.27 11.58
CA LYS A 158 0.94 -23.75 12.71
C LYS A 158 0.95 -22.71 13.81
N LYS A 159 0.89 -23.15 15.07
CA LYS A 159 0.84 -22.31 16.26
C LYS A 159 1.90 -22.77 17.25
N GLU A 160 2.77 -21.85 17.67
CA GLU A 160 3.84 -22.09 18.65
C GLU A 160 3.77 -21.04 19.75
N LYS A 161 4.15 -21.40 20.98
CA LYS A 161 4.33 -20.41 22.05
C LYS A 161 5.42 -19.42 21.69
N TYR A 162 5.18 -18.14 21.97
CA TYR A 162 6.11 -17.08 21.69
C TYR A 162 6.31 -16.21 22.94
N ASP A 163 7.46 -16.37 23.59
CA ASP A 163 7.74 -15.77 24.90
C ASP A 163 8.17 -14.29 24.82
N LYS A 164 8.37 -13.75 23.59
CA LYS A 164 8.65 -12.34 23.41
C LYS A 164 7.34 -11.53 23.42
N LYS A 165 7.47 -10.25 23.76
CA LYS A 165 6.34 -9.32 23.84
C LYS A 165 6.04 -8.58 22.53
N ASP A 166 6.90 -8.74 21.53
CA ASP A 166 6.72 -8.11 20.23
C ASP A 166 5.56 -8.76 19.49
N THR A 167 4.74 -7.93 18.87
CA THR A 167 3.65 -8.32 17.97
C THR A 167 3.94 -7.81 16.57
N GLY A 168 3.19 -8.28 15.58
CA GLY A 168 3.29 -7.81 14.21
C GLY A 168 3.11 -8.92 13.19
N THR A 169 3.24 -8.54 11.93
CA THR A 169 3.11 -9.45 10.79
C THR A 169 4.35 -9.36 9.91
N ARG A 170 4.81 -10.50 9.43
CA ARG A 170 5.86 -10.63 8.43
C ARG A 170 5.35 -11.49 7.30
N ILE A 171 5.31 -10.94 6.12
CA ILE A 171 4.94 -11.61 4.87
C ILE A 171 6.16 -11.64 3.97
N LYS A 172 6.59 -12.83 3.55
CA LYS A 172 7.61 -13.04 2.54
C LYS A 172 7.01 -13.79 1.37
N TRP A 173 7.20 -13.29 0.16
CA TRP A 173 6.69 -13.95 -1.04
C TRP A 173 7.64 -13.78 -2.20
N LYS A 174 7.50 -14.67 -3.17
CA LYS A 174 8.15 -14.55 -4.47
C LYS A 174 7.08 -14.50 -5.55
N PRO A 175 6.97 -13.42 -6.32
CA PRO A 175 6.08 -13.35 -7.46
C PRO A 175 6.36 -14.48 -8.44
N ASP A 176 5.32 -15.01 -9.10
CA ASP A 176 5.42 -16.17 -9.99
C ASP A 176 5.55 -15.72 -11.44
N LEU A 177 6.57 -16.23 -12.16
CA LEU A 177 6.75 -16.04 -13.60
C LEU A 177 5.68 -16.74 -14.46
N ASP A 178 4.90 -17.66 -13.88
CA ASP A 178 3.70 -18.21 -14.54
C ASP A 178 2.53 -17.20 -14.52
N VAL A 179 2.65 -16.09 -13.77
CA VAL A 179 1.62 -15.05 -13.60
C VAL A 179 2.09 -13.72 -14.18
N PHE A 180 3.29 -13.28 -13.83
CA PHE A 180 3.89 -12.04 -14.31
C PHE A 180 4.96 -12.32 -15.35
N THR A 181 5.00 -11.51 -16.39
CA THR A 181 6.02 -11.64 -17.47
C THR A 181 7.39 -11.16 -17.03
N ASP A 182 7.48 -10.33 -15.99
CA ASP A 182 8.71 -9.87 -15.35
C ASP A 182 8.48 -9.68 -13.84
N ILE A 183 9.41 -10.20 -13.03
CA ILE A 183 9.41 -10.09 -11.56
C ILE A 183 10.65 -9.36 -11.02
N ASN A 184 11.49 -8.82 -11.90
CA ASN A 184 12.75 -8.18 -11.52
C ASN A 184 12.52 -6.72 -11.13
N ILE A 185 11.79 -6.48 -10.04
CA ILE A 185 11.49 -5.13 -9.57
C ILE A 185 12.81 -4.40 -9.26
N PRO A 186 13.07 -3.23 -9.89
CA PRO A 186 14.29 -2.46 -9.66
C PRO A 186 14.32 -1.87 -8.24
N ILE A 187 15.52 -1.65 -7.71
CA ILE A 187 15.69 -1.05 -6.37
C ILE A 187 15.12 0.36 -6.30
N GLU A 188 15.18 1.09 -7.40
CA GLU A 188 14.67 2.45 -7.54
C GLU A 188 13.17 2.52 -7.23
N TYR A 189 12.39 1.54 -7.69
CA TYR A 189 10.96 1.45 -7.36
C TYR A 189 10.75 1.41 -5.84
N PHE A 190 11.49 0.55 -5.12
CA PHE A 190 11.37 0.45 -3.67
C PHE A 190 11.78 1.75 -2.99
N GLN A 191 12.88 2.36 -3.42
CA GLN A 191 13.37 3.60 -2.84
C GLN A 191 12.36 4.74 -3.01
N GLU A 192 11.83 4.93 -4.22
CA GLU A 192 10.84 5.97 -4.51
C GLU A 192 9.52 5.72 -3.78
N THR A 193 8.98 4.51 -3.89
CA THR A 193 7.70 4.17 -3.27
C THR A 193 7.76 4.29 -1.76
N ILE A 194 8.79 3.74 -1.12
CA ILE A 194 8.95 3.79 0.33
C ILE A 194 9.21 5.23 0.81
N LYS A 195 10.02 6.01 0.09
CA LYS A 195 10.23 7.42 0.41
C LYS A 195 8.91 8.20 0.36
N ARG A 196 8.11 8.04 -0.70
CA ARG A 196 6.78 8.66 -0.82
C ARG A 196 5.87 8.27 0.34
N GLN A 197 5.87 6.99 0.74
CA GLN A 197 5.06 6.56 1.87
C GLN A 197 5.55 7.18 3.20
N ALA A 198 6.86 7.30 3.42
CA ALA A 198 7.39 7.93 4.62
C ALA A 198 7.03 9.43 4.72
N ILE A 199 6.96 10.14 3.58
CA ILE A 199 6.62 11.56 3.53
C ILE A 199 5.17 11.81 3.97
N VAL A 200 4.24 10.92 3.63
CA VAL A 200 2.80 11.12 3.88
C VAL A 200 2.27 10.36 5.11
N ASN A 201 3.13 9.60 5.77
CA ASN A 201 2.82 8.90 7.02
C ASN A 201 3.76 9.40 8.12
N ASP A 202 3.41 10.53 8.71
CA ASP A 202 4.21 11.28 9.66
C ASP A 202 4.71 10.38 10.82
N GLY A 203 6.02 10.37 11.08
CA GLY A 203 6.64 9.62 12.18
C GLY A 203 6.75 8.11 11.98
N VAL A 204 6.26 7.56 10.88
CA VAL A 204 6.46 6.14 10.54
C VAL A 204 7.84 5.96 9.93
N LYS A 205 8.64 5.08 10.54
CA LYS A 205 9.98 4.73 10.06
C LYS A 205 9.92 3.56 9.09
N PHE A 206 10.37 3.78 7.86
CA PHE A 206 10.54 2.76 6.86
C PHE A 206 12.02 2.37 6.74
N ILE A 207 12.30 1.07 6.70
CA ILE A 207 13.62 0.50 6.51
C ILE A 207 13.58 -0.39 5.27
N LEU A 208 14.29 0.01 4.23
CA LEU A 208 14.49 -0.81 3.04
C LEU A 208 15.82 -1.54 3.14
N LYS A 209 15.81 -2.86 3.01
CA LYS A 209 16.98 -3.71 2.93
C LYS A 209 17.07 -4.30 1.53
N ASN A 210 18.13 -3.99 0.80
CA ASN A 210 18.41 -4.53 -0.53
C ASN A 210 19.53 -5.55 -0.43
N GLN A 211 19.25 -6.80 -0.73
CA GLN A 211 20.28 -7.84 -0.77
C GLN A 211 21.17 -7.63 -1.99
N THR A 212 22.47 -7.42 -1.77
CA THR A 212 23.49 -7.21 -2.82
C THR A 212 24.37 -8.43 -3.05
N SER A 213 24.45 -9.32 -2.06
CA SER A 213 25.10 -10.65 -2.18
C SER A 213 24.49 -11.60 -1.15
N ALA A 214 24.88 -12.86 -1.16
CA ALA A 214 24.31 -13.92 -0.28
C ALA A 214 24.24 -13.53 1.21
N SER A 215 25.17 -12.70 1.70
CA SER A 215 25.24 -12.29 3.11
C SER A 215 25.28 -10.78 3.33
N LYS A 216 25.16 -9.97 2.28
CA LYS A 216 25.25 -8.51 2.38
C LYS A 216 23.94 -7.84 2.01
N PHE A 217 23.54 -6.90 2.84
CA PHE A 217 22.40 -6.03 2.61
C PHE A 217 22.85 -4.57 2.66
N GLU A 218 22.36 -3.79 1.72
CA GLU A 218 22.39 -2.35 1.76
C GLU A 218 21.10 -1.87 2.42
N THR A 219 21.19 -0.90 3.32
CA THR A 219 20.04 -0.46 4.10
C THR A 219 19.79 1.04 3.89
N PHE A 220 18.56 1.38 3.59
CA PHE A 220 18.06 2.74 3.46
C PHE A 220 16.98 2.98 4.52
N GLU A 221 17.01 4.12 5.16
CA GLU A 221 16.03 4.50 6.18
C GLU A 221 15.34 5.81 5.77
N TYR A 222 14.02 5.82 5.89
CA TYR A 222 13.18 6.98 5.60
C TYR A 222 12.26 7.24 6.78
N CYS A 223 12.28 8.44 7.32
CA CYS A 223 11.39 8.88 8.39
C CYS A 223 11.26 10.40 8.34
N TYR A 224 10.05 10.89 8.22
CA TYR A 224 9.71 12.30 8.22
C TYR A 224 8.77 12.57 9.41
N ASN A 225 9.30 13.10 10.49
CA ASN A 225 8.53 13.30 11.73
C ASN A 225 7.41 14.33 11.54
N ASP A 226 7.70 15.40 10.81
CA ASP A 226 6.74 16.44 10.43
C ASP A 226 6.21 16.21 8.99
N GLY A 227 6.30 15.00 8.46
CA GLY A 227 5.74 14.57 7.19
C GLY A 227 6.17 15.44 6.01
N ILE A 228 5.18 15.93 5.24
CA ILE A 228 5.42 16.75 4.04
C ILE A 228 6.19 18.04 4.34
N MET A 229 6.15 18.55 5.57
CA MET A 229 6.90 19.75 5.94
C MET A 229 8.41 19.49 5.97
N ASP A 230 8.84 18.37 6.55
CA ASP A 230 10.25 17.97 6.55
C ASP A 230 10.77 17.71 5.15
N TYR A 231 9.93 17.08 4.32
CA TYR A 231 10.28 16.84 2.92
C TYR A 231 10.45 18.14 2.11
N VAL A 232 9.56 19.10 2.29
CA VAL A 232 9.68 20.42 1.63
C VAL A 232 10.95 21.14 2.09
N LYS A 233 11.31 21.06 3.37
CA LYS A 233 12.58 21.62 3.90
C LYS A 233 13.79 20.92 3.27
N GLU A 234 13.77 19.59 3.18
CA GLU A 234 14.84 18.78 2.55
C GLU A 234 15.06 19.19 1.09
N ILE A 235 13.99 19.29 0.30
CA ILE A 235 14.09 19.62 -1.14
C ILE A 235 14.48 21.07 -1.37
N ALA A 236 13.94 22.00 -0.60
CA ALA A 236 14.24 23.42 -0.76
C ALA A 236 15.70 23.75 -0.32
N GLY A 237 16.15 23.14 0.77
CA GLY A 237 17.52 23.31 1.29
C GLY A 237 17.98 24.77 1.29
N ASP A 238 19.24 25.00 0.96
CA ASP A 238 19.85 26.33 0.89
C ASP A 238 19.34 27.18 -0.29
N THR A 239 18.52 26.61 -1.18
CA THR A 239 17.96 27.33 -2.33
C THR A 239 16.57 27.88 -2.06
N ALA A 240 16.05 27.72 -0.83
CA ALA A 240 14.77 28.26 -0.41
C ALA A 240 14.76 29.79 -0.52
N PHE A 241 13.79 30.31 -1.25
CA PHE A 241 13.54 31.75 -1.37
C PHE A 241 12.60 32.25 -0.27
N THR A 242 11.68 31.38 0.18
CA THR A 242 10.76 31.67 1.28
C THR A 242 10.90 30.62 2.37
N THR A 243 10.51 30.97 3.57
CA THR A 243 10.31 29.96 4.63
C THR A 243 9.22 28.98 4.22
N PRO A 244 9.42 27.66 4.37
CA PRO A 244 8.35 26.69 4.14
C PRO A 244 7.13 26.97 4.99
N GLN A 245 5.96 26.94 4.37
CA GLN A 245 4.68 27.13 5.03
C GLN A 245 3.88 25.83 4.99
N TYR A 246 3.17 25.56 6.09
CA TYR A 246 2.34 24.38 6.25
C TYR A 246 0.93 24.76 6.65
N TRP A 247 -0.04 24.11 6.05
CA TRP A 247 -1.46 24.23 6.40
C TRP A 247 -2.08 22.84 6.56
N GLU A 248 -2.93 22.74 7.56
CA GLU A 248 -3.77 21.56 7.76
C GLU A 248 -5.19 22.03 8.06
N CYS A 249 -6.17 21.38 7.46
CA CYS A 249 -7.56 21.63 7.78
C CYS A 249 -8.41 20.38 7.59
N GLU A 250 -9.49 20.31 8.35
CA GLU A 250 -10.52 19.30 8.21
C GLU A 250 -11.80 19.93 7.65
N ARG A 251 -12.45 19.19 6.77
CA ARG A 251 -13.73 19.56 6.16
C ARG A 251 -14.61 18.34 6.08
N LYS A 252 -15.91 18.58 5.97
CA LYS A 252 -16.87 17.57 5.58
C LYS A 252 -17.17 17.71 4.11
N GLY A 253 -17.22 16.60 3.41
CA GLY A 253 -17.60 16.51 2.01
C GLY A 253 -18.80 15.61 1.83
N LYS A 254 -19.48 15.77 0.71
CA LYS A 254 -20.60 14.93 0.28
C LYS A 254 -20.60 14.87 -1.23
N ASP A 255 -20.50 13.67 -1.79
CA ASP A 255 -20.43 13.51 -3.25
C ASP A 255 -21.77 13.75 -3.92
N ARG A 256 -22.86 13.32 -3.28
CA ARG A 256 -24.24 13.50 -3.72
C ARG A 256 -25.15 13.62 -2.51
N GLU A 257 -26.34 14.22 -2.68
CA GLU A 257 -27.30 14.43 -1.58
C GLU A 257 -27.76 13.15 -0.89
N ASP A 258 -27.80 12.04 -1.64
CA ASP A 258 -28.23 10.72 -1.17
C ASP A 258 -27.12 9.90 -0.50
N LEU A 259 -25.86 10.35 -0.55
CA LEU A 259 -24.73 9.67 0.09
C LEU A 259 -24.42 10.23 1.48
N PRO A 260 -23.79 9.44 2.37
CA PRO A 260 -23.32 9.94 3.66
C PRO A 260 -22.25 11.01 3.50
N GLU A 261 -22.14 11.89 4.49
CA GLU A 261 -21.00 12.81 4.59
C GLU A 261 -19.72 12.04 4.90
N TYR A 262 -18.61 12.47 4.31
CA TYR A 262 -17.28 11.97 4.62
C TYR A 262 -16.41 13.08 5.22
N LYS A 263 -15.41 12.71 5.99
CA LYS A 263 -14.39 13.63 6.51
C LYS A 263 -13.27 13.78 5.49
N LEU A 264 -12.85 15.01 5.26
CA LEU A 264 -11.71 15.35 4.42
C LEU A 264 -10.65 16.05 5.26
N LYS A 265 -9.49 15.42 5.39
CA LYS A 265 -8.31 16.01 6.02
C LYS A 265 -7.35 16.44 4.91
N ILE A 266 -7.01 17.72 4.88
CA ILE A 266 -6.13 18.31 3.87
C ILE A 266 -4.86 18.78 4.58
N LYS A 267 -3.71 18.30 4.12
CA LYS A 267 -2.38 18.78 4.49
C LYS A 267 -1.71 19.40 3.27
N SER A 268 -1.10 20.55 3.43
CA SER A 268 -0.39 21.24 2.35
C SER A 268 0.87 21.90 2.87
N ALA A 269 1.97 21.74 2.14
CA ALA A 269 3.23 22.43 2.41
C ALA A 269 3.73 23.10 1.12
N ILE A 270 4.20 24.33 1.23
CA ILE A 270 4.70 25.13 0.11
C ILE A 270 5.99 25.84 0.50
N CYS A 271 6.94 25.87 -0.41
CA CYS A 271 8.14 26.69 -0.34
C CYS A 271 8.50 27.14 -1.77
N PHE A 272 8.87 28.39 -1.93
CA PHE A 272 9.43 28.87 -3.20
C PHE A 272 10.94 28.70 -3.19
N SER A 273 11.46 28.13 -4.26
CA SER A 273 12.89 27.88 -4.44
C SER A 273 13.34 28.39 -5.80
N LEU A 274 14.59 28.86 -5.89
CA LEU A 274 15.18 29.36 -7.14
C LEU A 274 15.58 28.22 -8.10
N LYS A 275 15.83 27.02 -7.59
CA LYS A 275 16.38 25.89 -8.36
C LYS A 275 15.42 24.71 -8.49
N ASN A 276 14.59 24.47 -7.51
CA ASN A 276 13.78 23.27 -7.44
C ASN A 276 12.35 23.55 -7.89
N GLN A 277 11.85 22.75 -8.82
CA GLN A 277 10.46 22.76 -9.26
C GLN A 277 9.85 21.39 -8.98
N LEU A 278 9.32 21.23 -7.78
CA LEU A 278 8.63 20.00 -7.37
C LEU A 278 7.16 20.30 -7.12
N LYS A 279 6.29 19.43 -7.60
CA LYS A 279 4.85 19.43 -7.30
C LYS A 279 4.42 17.99 -7.14
N GLU A 280 4.03 17.63 -5.95
CA GLU A 280 3.53 16.30 -5.64
C GLU A 280 2.17 16.39 -4.97
N TYR A 281 1.29 15.48 -5.34
CA TYR A 281 -0.07 15.40 -4.82
C TYR A 281 -0.36 13.96 -4.42
N TYR A 282 -1.09 13.81 -3.34
CA TYR A 282 -1.41 12.51 -2.76
C TYR A 282 -2.89 12.44 -2.39
N HIS A 283 -3.45 11.24 -2.44
CA HIS A 283 -4.77 10.91 -1.93
C HIS A 283 -4.69 9.63 -1.12
N ASN A 284 -5.01 9.69 0.18
CA ASN A 284 -4.87 8.57 1.12
C ASN A 284 -3.53 7.83 1.00
N SER A 285 -2.41 8.57 0.96
CA SER A 285 -1.05 8.08 0.75
C SER A 285 -0.72 7.54 -0.66
N SER A 286 -1.67 7.50 -1.58
CA SER A 286 -1.40 7.18 -2.98
C SER A 286 -0.88 8.41 -3.71
N PHE A 287 0.26 8.27 -4.37
CA PHE A 287 0.83 9.31 -5.21
C PHE A 287 -0.05 9.52 -6.46
N LEU A 288 -0.34 10.77 -6.77
CA LEU A 288 -1.15 11.15 -7.93
C LEU A 288 -0.25 11.68 -9.05
N GLU A 289 0.17 10.80 -9.93
CA GLU A 289 1.06 11.12 -11.05
C GLU A 289 0.54 12.30 -11.90
N HIS A 290 -0.76 12.41 -12.06
CA HIS A 290 -1.42 13.45 -12.85
C HIS A 290 -2.10 14.55 -11.99
N GLY A 291 -1.74 14.66 -10.71
CA GLY A 291 -2.19 15.70 -9.78
C GLY A 291 -3.68 15.65 -9.39
N GLY A 292 -4.58 15.42 -10.32
CA GLY A 292 -6.01 15.23 -10.08
C GLY A 292 -6.75 16.41 -9.42
N ALA A 293 -7.73 16.08 -8.56
CA ALA A 293 -8.52 17.06 -7.84
C ALA A 293 -7.69 17.92 -6.86
N PRO A 294 -6.71 17.38 -6.11
CA PRO A 294 -5.85 18.19 -5.23
C PRO A 294 -5.06 19.25 -6.00
N GLU A 295 -4.50 18.94 -7.17
CA GLU A 295 -3.81 19.92 -7.99
C GLU A 295 -4.74 21.05 -8.45
N LYS A 296 -5.93 20.69 -8.95
CA LYS A 296 -6.91 21.67 -9.41
C LYS A 296 -7.32 22.61 -8.29
N ALA A 297 -7.60 22.07 -7.11
CA ALA A 297 -7.98 22.85 -5.94
C ALA A 297 -6.85 23.79 -5.49
N PHE A 298 -5.62 23.29 -5.43
CA PHE A 298 -4.45 24.08 -5.05
C PHE A 298 -4.17 25.21 -6.03
N ARG A 299 -4.19 24.94 -7.35
CA ARG A 299 -4.02 25.96 -8.38
C ARG A 299 -5.11 27.03 -8.29
N SER A 300 -6.36 26.64 -8.11
CA SER A 300 -7.47 27.60 -7.97
C SER A 300 -7.26 28.51 -6.76
N CYS A 301 -6.88 27.93 -5.61
CA CYS A 301 -6.60 28.69 -4.40
C CYS A 301 -5.51 29.75 -4.63
N LEU A 302 -4.36 29.35 -5.22
CA LEU A 302 -3.27 30.28 -5.50
C LEU A 302 -3.65 31.37 -6.50
N LEU A 303 -4.42 31.07 -7.55
CA LEU A 303 -4.85 32.04 -8.54
C LEU A 303 -5.82 33.08 -7.96
N TYR A 304 -6.74 32.66 -7.09
CA TYR A 304 -7.72 33.57 -6.48
C TYR A 304 -7.13 34.42 -5.34
N THR A 305 -6.04 33.94 -4.71
CA THR A 305 -5.39 34.68 -3.61
C THR A 305 -4.23 35.55 -4.06
N SER A 306 -3.73 35.37 -5.28
CA SER A 306 -2.68 36.22 -5.85
C SER A 306 -3.32 37.39 -6.57
N PRO A 307 -3.07 38.65 -6.16
CA PRO A 307 -3.59 39.81 -6.86
C PRO A 307 -3.10 39.81 -8.31
N SER A 308 -4.04 39.86 -9.24
CA SER A 308 -3.74 39.98 -10.66
C SER A 308 -3.16 41.38 -10.95
N PRO A 309 -2.21 41.53 -11.90
CA PRO A 309 -1.80 42.85 -12.37
C PRO A 309 -2.96 43.71 -12.87
N ARG A 310 -4.10 43.09 -13.22
CA ARG A 310 -5.34 43.81 -13.58
C ARG A 310 -6.05 44.44 -12.38
N ASP A 311 -5.87 43.89 -11.19
CA ASP A 311 -6.50 44.39 -9.97
C ASP A 311 -5.86 45.70 -9.50
N TYR A 312 -4.59 45.93 -9.87
CA TYR A 312 -3.87 47.19 -9.65
C TYR A 312 -4.17 48.29 -10.70
N ALA A 313 -4.71 47.90 -11.85
CA ALA A 313 -5.05 48.87 -12.92
C ALA A 313 -6.44 49.51 -12.77
N ALA A 314 -7.21 49.02 -11.81
CA ALA A 314 -8.60 49.50 -11.54
C ALA A 314 -8.72 50.35 -10.25
N SER A 315 -7.62 50.59 -9.54
CA SER A 315 -7.50 51.49 -8.39
C SER A 315 -6.68 52.72 -8.76
#